data_f71f81d5f04d387d00e58ab7c3ce4026
#
_entry.id   f71f81d5f04d387d00e58ab7c3ce4026
#
_cell.length_a   1.000
_cell.length_b   1.000
_cell.length_c   1.000
_cell.angle_alpha   90.00
_cell.angle_beta   90.00
_cell.angle_gamma   90.00
#
_symmetry.space_group_name_H-M   'P 1'
#
loop_
_entity.id
_entity.type
_entity.pdbx_description
1 polymer ?
#
loop_
_entity_poly.entity_id
_entity_poly.type
_entity_poly.pdbx_seq_one_letter_code
_entity_poly.pdbx_strand_id
1 'polypeptide(L)'
;RQYPDILYGNMIKVDADGRVIGKSREVEYSLRQYYSATMNHDCCYIRRSLFEKYGYYDELLKIVSDWKWFLQAIGLGDVRPVYADIDVTLFDTNGISETNLDLRNAERRQVLEEVMPSAILADYDKHAFDMEQMSRLRRHKWAYRLTWFVERCLFKFEKWRRK
;
A
#
# COMPACT_ATOMS: atom_id res chain seq x y z
N ARG A 1 3.30 -16.12 -25.68
CA ARG A 1 3.15 -14.87 -24.88
C ARG A 1 2.71 -15.28 -23.49
N GLN A 2 3.48 -14.92 -22.46
CA GLN A 2 3.11 -15.20 -21.10
C GLN A 2 2.25 -14.00 -20.64
N TYR A 3 1.00 -14.26 -20.30
CA TYR A 3 0.10 -13.23 -19.74
C TYR A 3 0.49 -12.98 -18.28
N PRO A 4 0.36 -11.73 -17.77
CA PRO A 4 0.63 -11.44 -16.37
C PRO A 4 -0.34 -12.21 -15.45
N ASP A 5 0.11 -12.48 -14.24
CA ASP A 5 -0.71 -13.10 -13.20
C ASP A 5 -1.76 -12.15 -12.63
N ILE A 6 -1.41 -10.86 -12.52
CA ILE A 6 -2.33 -9.75 -12.24
C ILE A 6 -2.05 -8.64 -13.25
N LEU A 7 -3.11 -8.19 -13.94
CA LEU A 7 -3.12 -6.97 -14.75
C LEU A 7 -4.07 -5.98 -14.09
N TYR A 8 -3.66 -4.72 -13.92
CA TYR A 8 -4.53 -3.69 -13.36
C TYR A 8 -4.40 -2.36 -14.10
N GLY A 9 -5.47 -1.56 -14.03
CA GLY A 9 -5.52 -0.23 -14.61
C GLY A 9 -5.92 0.83 -13.60
N ASN A 10 -6.51 1.91 -14.11
CA ASN A 10 -6.92 3.04 -13.29
C ASN A 10 -8.37 2.89 -12.82
N MET A 11 -8.59 3.36 -11.59
CA MET A 11 -9.89 3.61 -11.01
C MET A 11 -10.15 5.12 -11.04
N ILE A 12 -11.27 5.53 -11.61
CA ILE A 12 -11.72 6.92 -11.66
C ILE A 12 -12.66 7.13 -10.46
N LYS A 13 -12.29 7.99 -9.52
CA LYS A 13 -13.14 8.36 -8.39
C LYS A 13 -14.13 9.45 -8.81
N VAL A 14 -15.38 9.26 -8.47
CA VAL A 14 -16.44 10.23 -8.71
C VAL A 14 -17.15 10.60 -7.41
N ASP A 15 -17.66 11.84 -7.34
CA ASP A 15 -18.54 12.28 -6.27
C ASP A 15 -20.00 11.87 -6.51
N ALA A 16 -20.90 12.25 -5.59
CA ALA A 16 -22.33 11.95 -5.67
C ALA A 16 -23.01 12.56 -6.92
N ASP A 17 -22.44 13.59 -7.51
CA ASP A 17 -22.93 14.24 -8.74
C ASP A 17 -22.31 13.60 -10.02
N GLY A 18 -21.48 12.57 -9.87
CA GLY A 18 -20.79 11.91 -10.98
C GLY A 18 -19.56 12.68 -11.51
N ARG A 19 -19.11 13.73 -10.82
CA ARG A 19 -17.93 14.49 -11.22
C ARG A 19 -16.67 13.76 -10.81
N VAL A 20 -15.68 13.73 -11.71
CA VAL A 20 -14.37 13.13 -11.41
C VAL A 20 -13.63 13.96 -10.36
N ILE A 21 -13.32 13.33 -9.22
CA ILE A 21 -12.58 13.91 -8.10
C ILE A 21 -11.16 13.34 -7.96
N GLY A 22 -10.85 12.27 -8.67
CA GLY A 22 -9.52 11.68 -8.65
C GLY A 22 -9.38 10.51 -9.60
N LYS A 23 -8.12 10.11 -9.82
CA LYS A 23 -7.74 8.95 -10.62
C LYS A 23 -6.63 8.21 -9.92
N SER A 24 -6.76 6.89 -9.75
CA SER A 24 -5.65 6.07 -9.29
C SER A 24 -4.56 5.96 -10.36
N ARG A 25 -3.38 5.55 -9.95
CA ARG A 25 -2.22 5.37 -10.82
C ARG A 25 -1.50 4.09 -10.46
N GLU A 26 -0.38 3.84 -11.13
CA GLU A 26 0.51 2.74 -10.78
C GLU A 26 0.84 2.72 -9.29
N VAL A 27 0.77 1.53 -8.70
CA VAL A 27 1.02 1.26 -7.28
C VAL A 27 2.46 0.79 -7.11
N GLU A 28 3.15 1.28 -6.08
CA GLU A 28 4.51 0.83 -5.77
C GLU A 28 4.52 -0.67 -5.40
N TYR A 29 5.42 -1.44 -6.02
CA TYR A 29 5.64 -2.83 -5.66
C TYR A 29 6.56 -2.91 -4.44
N SER A 30 5.96 -2.85 -3.24
CA SER A 30 6.69 -2.97 -1.97
C SER A 30 5.78 -3.48 -0.86
N LEU A 31 6.33 -4.21 0.13
CA LEU A 31 5.56 -4.62 1.31
C LEU A 31 4.97 -3.41 2.05
N ARG A 32 5.71 -2.29 2.09
CA ARG A 32 5.24 -1.04 2.69
C ARG A 32 3.94 -0.54 2.07
N GLN A 33 3.79 -0.65 0.74
CA GLN A 33 2.56 -0.26 0.05
C GLN A 33 1.37 -1.08 0.56
N TYR A 34 1.54 -2.39 0.70
CA TYR A 34 0.46 -3.28 1.15
C TYR A 34 0.26 -3.28 2.67
N TYR A 35 1.24 -2.87 3.46
CA TYR A 35 1.06 -2.61 4.89
C TYR A 35 0.15 -1.41 5.15
N SER A 36 0.32 -0.30 4.43
CA SER A 36 -0.37 0.97 4.68
C SER A 36 -1.57 1.24 3.76
N ALA A 37 -1.58 0.67 2.56
CA ALA A 37 -2.58 0.90 1.53
C ALA A 37 -2.97 -0.40 0.82
N THR A 38 -3.68 -0.32 -0.28
CA THR A 38 -4.02 -1.45 -1.14
C THR A 38 -3.93 -1.07 -2.61
N MET A 39 -4.01 -2.07 -3.47
CA MET A 39 -4.37 -1.92 -4.87
C MET A 39 -5.89 -2.03 -4.99
N ASN A 40 -6.51 -1.21 -5.85
CA ASN A 40 -7.96 -1.24 -6.03
C ASN A 40 -8.36 -2.50 -6.80
N HIS A 41 -9.02 -3.44 -6.12
CA HIS A 41 -9.40 -4.73 -6.72
C HIS A 41 -10.37 -4.57 -7.90
N ASP A 42 -11.21 -3.54 -7.90
CA ASP A 42 -12.21 -3.26 -8.94
C ASP A 42 -11.59 -3.00 -10.31
N CYS A 43 -10.31 -2.65 -10.39
CA CYS A 43 -9.60 -2.44 -11.65
C CYS A 43 -8.54 -3.52 -11.91
N CYS A 44 -8.64 -4.68 -11.23
CA CYS A 44 -7.72 -5.79 -11.36
C CYS A 44 -8.31 -6.97 -12.11
N TYR A 45 -7.51 -7.55 -13.02
CA TYR A 45 -7.74 -8.85 -13.64
C TYR A 45 -6.78 -9.85 -13.05
N ILE A 46 -7.28 -10.75 -12.21
CA ILE A 46 -6.49 -11.71 -11.44
C ILE A 46 -6.62 -13.09 -12.07
N ARG A 47 -5.49 -13.75 -12.34
CA ARG A 47 -5.47 -15.12 -12.84
C ARG A 47 -6.09 -16.06 -11.81
N ARG A 48 -7.06 -16.89 -12.23
CA ARG A 48 -7.78 -17.82 -11.34
C ARG A 48 -6.85 -18.73 -10.51
N SER A 49 -5.77 -19.21 -11.11
CA SER A 49 -4.79 -20.07 -10.42
C SER A 49 -4.12 -19.42 -9.21
N LEU A 50 -4.14 -18.08 -9.09
CA LEU A 50 -3.65 -17.42 -7.90
C LEU A 50 -4.58 -17.64 -6.69
N PHE A 51 -5.89 -17.71 -6.90
CA PHE A 51 -6.84 -18.05 -5.84
C PHE A 51 -6.67 -19.52 -5.40
N GLU A 52 -6.29 -20.40 -6.30
CA GLU A 52 -5.95 -21.80 -5.96
C GLU A 52 -4.65 -21.88 -5.14
N LYS A 53 -3.70 -20.97 -5.38
CA LYS A 53 -2.41 -20.92 -4.67
C LYS A 53 -2.46 -20.18 -3.34
N TYR A 54 -3.12 -19.03 -3.28
CA TYR A 54 -3.13 -18.13 -2.12
C TYR A 54 -4.43 -18.15 -1.30
N GLY A 55 -5.42 -18.96 -1.73
CA GLY A 55 -6.76 -19.01 -1.14
C GLY A 55 -7.70 -17.94 -1.73
N TYR A 56 -8.97 -18.08 -1.39
CA TYR A 56 -10.01 -17.12 -1.75
C TYR A 56 -10.07 -15.96 -0.75
N TYR A 57 -10.92 -14.98 -1.02
CA TYR A 57 -11.20 -13.89 -0.10
C TYR A 57 -11.77 -14.43 1.22
N ASP A 58 -11.31 -13.87 2.33
CA ASP A 58 -11.74 -14.27 3.68
C ASP A 58 -13.16 -13.73 3.94
N GLU A 59 -14.14 -14.61 4.00
CA GLU A 59 -15.55 -14.27 4.18
C GLU A 59 -15.89 -13.78 5.60
N LEU A 60 -14.97 -13.94 6.56
CA LEU A 60 -15.13 -13.43 7.92
C LEU A 60 -14.83 -11.93 8.02
N LEU A 61 -14.11 -11.37 7.05
CA LEU A 61 -13.78 -9.95 6.97
C LEU A 61 -14.83 -9.22 6.14
N LYS A 62 -15.35 -8.12 6.68
CA LYS A 62 -16.42 -7.34 6.04
C LYS A 62 -15.89 -6.28 5.06
N ILE A 63 -14.67 -5.79 5.30
CA ILE A 63 -14.12 -4.64 4.56
C ILE A 63 -12.80 -4.97 3.87
N VAL A 64 -11.88 -5.69 4.54
CA VAL A 64 -10.47 -5.75 4.11
C VAL A 64 -10.07 -7.11 3.53
N SER A 65 -11.02 -7.89 3.08
CA SER A 65 -10.77 -9.23 2.55
C SER A 65 -9.90 -9.24 1.29
N ASP A 66 -10.14 -8.30 0.37
CA ASP A 66 -9.33 -8.05 -0.82
C ASP A 66 -7.92 -7.58 -0.46
N TRP A 67 -7.81 -6.66 0.50
CA TRP A 67 -6.52 -6.17 1.00
C TRP A 67 -5.70 -7.28 1.65
N LYS A 68 -6.30 -8.16 2.47
CA LYS A 68 -5.64 -9.35 3.04
C LYS A 68 -5.05 -10.21 1.94
N TRP A 69 -5.82 -10.47 0.90
CA TRP A 69 -5.39 -11.28 -0.22
C TRP A 69 -4.21 -10.66 -0.97
N PHE A 70 -4.26 -9.36 -1.27
CA PHE A 70 -3.14 -8.65 -1.92
C PHE A 70 -1.90 -8.59 -1.02
N LEU A 71 -2.06 -8.39 0.28
CA LEU A 71 -0.94 -8.43 1.22
C LEU A 71 -0.24 -9.79 1.19
N GLN A 72 -1.00 -10.90 1.18
CA GLN A 72 -0.44 -12.24 1.13
C GLN A 72 0.16 -12.57 -0.24
N ALA A 73 -0.52 -12.29 -1.34
CA ALA A 73 -0.08 -12.67 -2.66
C ALA A 73 1.07 -11.78 -3.20
N ILE A 74 1.03 -10.47 -2.93
CA ILE A 74 1.95 -9.49 -3.49
C ILE A 74 2.93 -8.99 -2.42
N GLY A 75 2.42 -8.55 -1.27
CA GLY A 75 3.25 -7.95 -0.21
C GLY A 75 4.22 -8.95 0.42
N LEU A 76 3.75 -10.16 0.72
CA LEU A 76 4.51 -11.25 1.34
C LEU A 76 4.86 -12.37 0.35
N GLY A 77 4.17 -12.44 -0.78
CA GLY A 77 4.40 -13.42 -1.84
C GLY A 77 5.24 -12.87 -3.00
N ASP A 78 5.29 -13.64 -4.07
CA ASP A 78 6.13 -13.35 -5.25
C ASP A 78 5.33 -12.82 -6.45
N VAL A 79 4.04 -12.52 -6.28
CA VAL A 79 3.19 -12.06 -7.39
C VAL A 79 3.51 -10.62 -7.72
N ARG A 80 3.89 -10.39 -8.99
CA ARG A 80 4.17 -9.04 -9.51
C ARG A 80 3.04 -8.59 -10.41
N PRO A 81 2.23 -7.61 -9.97
CA PRO A 81 1.18 -7.03 -10.79
C PRO A 81 1.79 -6.21 -11.93
N VAL A 82 1.12 -6.21 -13.08
CA VAL A 82 1.50 -5.39 -14.24
C VAL A 82 0.47 -4.28 -14.40
N TYR A 83 0.96 -3.07 -14.44
CA TYR A 83 0.13 -1.89 -14.67
C TYR A 83 -0.06 -1.60 -16.16
N ALA A 84 -1.28 -1.22 -16.52
CA ALA A 84 -1.63 -0.64 -17.82
C ALA A 84 -2.33 0.69 -17.60
N ASP A 85 -1.90 1.77 -18.28
CA ASP A 85 -2.56 3.08 -18.18
C ASP A 85 -3.85 3.10 -18.98
N ILE A 86 -4.84 2.37 -18.49
CA ILE A 86 -6.21 2.30 -19.02
C ILE A 86 -7.20 2.55 -17.90
N ASP A 87 -8.29 3.24 -18.19
CA ASP A 87 -9.37 3.49 -17.23
C ASP A 87 -10.31 2.28 -17.23
N VAL A 88 -10.40 1.59 -16.10
CA VAL A 88 -11.13 0.32 -15.96
C VAL A 88 -12.47 0.50 -15.26
N THR A 89 -12.50 1.32 -14.20
CA THR A 89 -13.66 1.41 -13.30
C THR A 89 -13.96 2.85 -12.90
N LEU A 90 -15.26 3.15 -12.74
CA LEU A 90 -15.75 4.32 -12.02
C LEU A 90 -16.10 3.89 -10.59
N PHE A 91 -15.57 4.60 -9.59
CA PHE A 91 -15.76 4.29 -8.17
C PHE A 91 -16.46 5.43 -7.44
N ASP A 92 -17.60 5.10 -6.83
CA ASP A 92 -18.31 5.99 -5.89
C ASP A 92 -17.69 5.88 -4.49
N THR A 93 -17.40 7.02 -3.88
CA THR A 93 -16.74 7.10 -2.57
C THR A 93 -17.68 6.87 -1.37
N ASN A 94 -18.93 6.45 -1.58
CA ASN A 94 -19.90 6.18 -0.51
C ASN A 94 -19.87 4.74 0.03
N GLY A 95 -18.86 3.94 -0.34
CA GLY A 95 -18.72 2.55 0.07
C GLY A 95 -18.43 2.37 1.56
N ILE A 96 -18.70 1.15 2.08
CA ILE A 96 -18.48 0.79 3.49
C ILE A 96 -17.03 0.97 3.94
N SER A 97 -16.07 0.80 3.06
CA SER A 97 -14.63 0.98 3.35
C SER A 97 -14.23 2.43 3.65
N GLU A 98 -14.99 3.39 3.15
CA GLU A 98 -14.76 4.81 3.38
C GLU A 98 -15.60 5.35 4.55
N THR A 99 -16.72 4.71 4.86
CA THR A 99 -17.67 5.18 5.89
C THR A 99 -17.48 4.51 7.25
N ASN A 100 -16.85 3.31 7.32
CA ASN A 100 -16.62 2.58 8.57
C ASN A 100 -15.12 2.37 8.84
N LEU A 101 -14.44 3.47 9.17
CA LEU A 101 -12.98 3.48 9.38
C LEU A 101 -12.54 2.65 10.58
N ASP A 102 -13.33 2.63 11.67
CA ASP A 102 -12.98 1.89 12.89
C ASP A 102 -12.97 0.39 12.63
N LEU A 103 -13.99 -0.15 11.98
CA LEU A 103 -14.04 -1.57 11.61
C LEU A 103 -12.92 -1.90 10.63
N ARG A 104 -12.69 -1.06 9.61
CA ARG A 104 -11.59 -1.25 8.66
C ARG A 104 -10.24 -1.33 9.35
N ASN A 105 -9.97 -0.43 10.30
CA ASN A 105 -8.70 -0.41 11.02
C ASN A 105 -8.56 -1.61 11.97
N ALA A 106 -9.63 -2.02 12.64
CA ALA A 106 -9.63 -3.21 13.49
C ALA A 106 -9.36 -4.49 12.68
N GLU A 107 -10.05 -4.68 11.55
CA GLU A 107 -9.82 -5.82 10.66
C GLU A 107 -8.40 -5.81 10.08
N ARG A 108 -7.87 -4.63 9.68
CA ARG A 108 -6.49 -4.51 9.22
C ARG A 108 -5.49 -4.94 10.29
N ARG A 109 -5.68 -4.50 11.53
CA ARG A 109 -4.79 -4.87 12.63
C ARG A 109 -4.81 -6.38 12.86
N GLN A 110 -5.99 -6.99 12.92
CA GLN A 110 -6.15 -8.44 13.04
C GLN A 110 -5.41 -9.19 11.93
N VAL A 111 -5.59 -8.77 10.67
CA VAL A 111 -4.92 -9.40 9.52
C VAL A 111 -3.40 -9.26 9.59
N LEU A 112 -2.88 -8.08 9.96
CA LEU A 112 -1.43 -7.89 10.10
C LEU A 112 -0.85 -8.84 11.15
N GLU A 113 -1.51 -9.00 12.30
CA GLU A 113 -1.10 -9.91 13.36
C GLU A 113 -1.20 -11.39 12.95
N GLU A 114 -2.15 -11.72 12.07
CA GLU A 114 -2.32 -13.08 11.55
C GLU A 114 -1.26 -13.47 10.52
N VAL A 115 -0.97 -12.55 9.55
CA VAL A 115 -0.21 -12.94 8.35
C VAL A 115 1.24 -12.48 8.36
N MET A 116 1.62 -11.48 9.16
CA MET A 116 2.98 -10.99 9.21
C MET A 116 3.78 -11.64 10.34
N PRO A 117 5.04 -12.05 10.10
CA PRO A 117 5.95 -12.41 11.17
C PRO A 117 6.06 -11.27 12.21
N SER A 118 5.94 -11.61 13.50
CA SER A 118 5.86 -10.61 14.59
C SER A 118 7.04 -9.63 14.61
N ALA A 119 8.25 -10.08 14.28
CA ALA A 119 9.42 -9.22 14.19
C ALA A 119 9.30 -8.18 13.06
N ILE A 120 8.81 -8.59 11.89
CA ILE A 120 8.59 -7.67 10.76
C ILE A 120 7.48 -6.66 11.10
N LEU A 121 6.38 -7.14 11.71
CA LEU A 121 5.29 -6.26 12.13
C LEU A 121 5.76 -5.22 13.15
N ALA A 122 6.57 -5.64 14.15
CA ALA A 122 7.13 -4.73 15.13
C ALA A 122 8.04 -3.66 14.52
N ASP A 123 8.86 -4.01 13.52
CA ASP A 123 9.69 -3.04 12.80
C ASP A 123 8.82 -2.05 11.99
N TYR A 124 7.77 -2.53 11.33
CA TYR A 124 6.85 -1.67 10.60
C TYR A 124 6.07 -0.75 11.53
N ASP A 125 5.52 -1.25 12.63
CA ASP A 125 4.81 -0.45 13.63
C ASP A 125 5.72 0.65 14.22
N LYS A 126 6.97 0.31 14.53
CA LYS A 126 7.96 1.24 15.10
C LYS A 126 8.38 2.32 14.09
N HIS A 127 8.56 1.97 12.84
CA HIS A 127 9.14 2.85 11.83
C HIS A 127 8.13 3.40 10.82
N ALA A 128 6.85 3.05 10.93
CA ALA A 128 5.80 3.49 9.98
C ALA A 128 5.76 5.02 9.83
N PHE A 129 5.83 5.75 10.95
CA PHE A 129 5.84 7.20 10.96
C PHE A 129 7.09 7.77 10.26
N ASP A 130 8.27 7.26 10.60
CA ASP A 130 9.54 7.71 10.03
C ASP A 130 9.59 7.45 8.52
N MET A 131 9.13 6.28 8.09
CA MET A 131 9.05 5.92 6.66
C MET A 131 8.11 6.85 5.90
N GLU A 132 7.00 7.26 6.49
CA GLU A 132 6.07 8.20 5.87
C GLU A 132 6.69 9.61 5.76
N GLN A 133 7.32 10.11 6.83
CA GLN A 133 8.01 11.40 6.83
C GLN A 133 9.13 11.43 5.78
N MET A 134 9.95 10.38 5.72
CA MET A 134 11.01 10.26 4.73
C MET A 134 10.47 10.22 3.29
N SER A 135 9.34 9.54 3.06
CA SER A 135 8.66 9.55 1.76
C SER A 135 8.20 10.95 1.36
N ARG A 136 7.65 11.71 2.31
CA ARG A 136 7.23 13.10 2.07
C ARG A 136 8.44 13.99 1.75
N LEU A 137 9.52 13.89 2.52
CA LEU A 137 10.76 14.65 2.29
C LEU A 137 11.39 14.35 0.93
N ARG A 138 11.42 13.08 0.51
CA ARG A 138 11.99 12.68 -0.80
C ARG A 138 11.25 13.29 -1.99
N ARG A 139 9.96 13.59 -1.86
CA ARG A 139 9.20 14.29 -2.90
C ARG A 139 9.71 15.73 -3.12
N HIS A 140 10.29 16.34 -2.08
CA HIS A 140 10.90 17.67 -2.12
C HIS A 140 12.42 17.56 -2.15
N LYS A 141 13.01 17.40 -3.35
CA LYS A 141 14.45 17.15 -3.55
C LYS A 141 15.37 18.10 -2.77
N TRP A 142 15.01 19.38 -2.68
CA TRP A 142 15.79 20.37 -1.95
C TRP A 142 15.74 20.14 -0.43
N ALA A 143 14.57 19.85 0.13
CA ALA A 143 14.40 19.57 1.57
C ALA A 143 15.16 18.31 1.97
N TYR A 144 15.09 17.25 1.16
CA TYR A 144 15.84 16.02 1.36
C TYR A 144 17.37 16.24 1.34
N ARG A 145 17.87 17.07 0.41
CA ARG A 145 19.30 17.41 0.36
C ARG A 145 19.73 18.24 1.57
N LEU A 146 18.89 19.14 2.05
CA LEU A 146 19.15 19.95 3.24
C LEU A 146 19.22 19.08 4.51
N THR A 147 18.27 18.17 4.73
CA THR A 147 18.30 17.25 5.88
C THR A 147 19.58 16.40 5.89
N TRP A 148 19.97 15.87 4.73
CA TRP A 148 21.21 15.11 4.61
C TRP A 148 22.46 15.95 4.88
N PHE A 149 22.49 17.22 4.44
CA PHE A 149 23.59 18.12 4.75
C PHE A 149 23.70 18.43 6.25
N VAL A 150 22.56 18.74 6.90
CA VAL A 150 22.50 19.01 8.36
C VAL A 150 22.97 17.78 9.16
N GLU A 151 22.49 16.58 8.80
CA GLU A 151 22.89 15.34 9.44
C GLU A 151 24.40 15.10 9.37
N ARG A 152 25.01 15.31 8.20
CA ARG A 152 26.47 15.22 8.04
C ARG A 152 27.23 16.24 8.90
N CYS A 153 26.72 17.46 9.04
CA CYS A 153 27.32 18.47 9.91
C CYS A 153 27.25 18.05 11.38
N LEU A 154 26.11 17.56 11.84
CA LEU A 154 25.92 17.06 13.20
C LEU A 154 26.83 15.87 13.49
N PHE A 155 26.91 14.90 12.60
CA PHE A 155 27.81 13.75 12.75
C PHE A 155 29.29 14.15 12.89
N LYS A 156 29.75 15.13 12.09
CA LYS A 156 31.12 15.68 12.19
C LYS A 156 31.34 16.38 13.54
N PHE A 157 30.35 17.16 14.00
CA PHE A 157 30.40 17.87 15.27
C PHE A 157 30.46 16.89 16.47
N GLU A 158 29.62 15.84 16.46
CA GLU A 158 29.65 14.81 17.50
C GLU A 158 31.00 14.07 17.57
N LYS A 159 31.56 13.74 16.36
CA LYS A 159 32.86 13.09 16.29
C LYS A 159 34.01 14.00 16.82
N TRP A 160 33.90 15.32 16.59
CA TRP A 160 34.87 16.30 17.13
C TRP A 160 34.74 16.43 18.64
N ARG A 161 33.52 16.40 19.21
CA ARG A 161 33.24 16.53 20.64
C ARG A 161 33.71 15.31 21.48
N ARG A 162 33.87 14.14 20.83
CA ARG A 162 34.34 12.89 21.47
C ARG A 162 35.86 12.72 21.46
N LYS A 163 36.59 13.64 20.85
CA LYS A 163 38.06 13.72 20.90
C LYS A 163 38.53 14.73 21.97
#